data_e3ca0e23f88998fa5375982ba88336e1
#
_entry.id   e3ca0e23f88998fa5375982ba88336e1
#
_cell.length_a   1.000
_cell.length_b   1.000
_cell.length_c   1.000
_cell.angle_alpha   90.00
_cell.angle_beta   90.00
_cell.angle_gamma   90.00
#
_symmetry.space_group_name_H-M   'P 1'
#
loop_
_entity.id
_entity.type
_entity.pdbx_description
1 polymer ?
#
loop_
_entity_poly.entity_id
_entity_poly.type
_entity_poly.pdbx_seq_one_letter_code
_entity_poly.pdbx_strand_id
1 'polypeptide(L)'
;MTGRQGFHGNLTAAQIVNQVLSIPESLALTNVVFMGMGEPLDNFEQVMKVIGIMTSPWGFAWSPKRVTVSSIGRLRELKRLAEETSVHIAISVHSPFHDERQQLMPVEKAFSVKDVMSLLRNYDFAHQRRLSVEYIMWNGVNDDIRHAEALEKLIRGTSARVNLIRFHAIPGSPLRTCPPEKMTAFRDALNDMGVLCTIRRSRGEDIMAACGMLAGKNKKSK
;
A
#
# COMPACT_ATOMS: atom_id res chain seq x y z
N MET A 1 5.02 -7.68 9.40
CA MET A 1 6.40 -8.12 9.77
C MET A 1 7.27 -6.93 10.12
N THR A 2 7.39 -5.94 9.25
CA THR A 2 8.25 -4.76 9.46
C THR A 2 7.99 -4.06 10.79
N GLY A 3 6.74 -3.81 11.17
CA GLY A 3 6.40 -3.17 12.44
C GLY A 3 6.80 -3.93 13.71
N ARG A 4 7.12 -5.23 13.61
CA ARG A 4 7.61 -6.04 14.74
C ARG A 4 9.13 -5.94 14.93
N GLN A 5 9.84 -5.37 13.98
CA GLN A 5 11.32 -5.25 14.03
C GLN A 5 11.80 -3.96 14.69
N GLY A 6 10.87 -3.07 15.03
CA GLY A 6 11.18 -1.76 15.58
C GLY A 6 11.54 -0.73 14.51
N PHE A 7 11.78 0.49 14.97
CA PHE A 7 12.17 1.61 14.13
C PHE A 7 13.70 1.73 14.08
N HIS A 8 14.27 1.78 12.88
CA HIS A 8 15.71 1.87 12.64
C HIS A 8 16.16 3.22 12.07
N GLY A 9 15.24 4.17 11.94
CA GLY A 9 15.51 5.51 11.42
C GLY A 9 14.84 5.78 10.07
N ASN A 10 14.71 7.06 9.76
CA ASN A 10 14.20 7.54 8.48
C ASN A 10 15.33 7.70 7.46
N LEU A 11 15.08 7.34 6.21
CA LEU A 11 16.00 7.61 5.11
C LEU A 11 15.93 9.07 4.69
N THR A 12 17.07 9.66 4.35
CA THR A 12 17.13 10.97 3.67
C THR A 12 16.63 10.87 2.24
N ALA A 13 16.23 11.99 1.64
CA ALA A 13 15.82 12.02 0.23
C ALA A 13 16.93 11.49 -0.70
N ALA A 14 18.20 11.80 -0.42
CA ALA A 14 19.35 11.28 -1.19
C ALA A 14 19.44 9.76 -1.10
N GLN A 15 19.26 9.16 0.09
CA GLN A 15 19.27 7.71 0.26
C GLN A 15 18.11 7.04 -0.48
N ILE A 16 16.92 7.66 -0.48
CA ILE A 16 15.76 7.12 -1.21
C ILE A 16 15.99 7.18 -2.73
N VAL A 17 16.46 8.30 -3.26
CA VAL A 17 16.77 8.44 -4.68
C VAL A 17 17.90 7.50 -5.11
N ASN A 18 18.89 7.30 -4.24
CA ASN A 18 20.00 6.39 -4.52
C ASN A 18 19.56 4.94 -4.70
N GLN A 19 18.47 4.48 -4.07
CA GLN A 19 17.92 3.14 -4.33
C GLN A 19 17.50 2.97 -5.81
N VAL A 20 17.02 4.06 -6.44
CA VAL A 20 16.66 4.07 -7.87
C VAL A 20 17.92 4.10 -8.74
N LEU A 21 18.89 4.95 -8.39
CA LEU A 21 20.08 5.15 -9.20
C LEU A 21 21.08 4.00 -9.13
N SER A 22 21.05 3.22 -8.05
CA SER A 22 22.02 2.12 -7.80
C SER A 22 21.73 0.84 -8.58
N ILE A 23 20.58 0.75 -9.27
CA ILE A 23 20.25 -0.44 -10.05
C ILE A 23 20.62 -0.25 -11.53
N PRO A 24 21.17 -1.29 -12.20
CA PRO A 24 21.58 -1.20 -13.60
C PRO A 24 20.45 -0.73 -14.54
N GLU A 25 19.22 -1.14 -14.23
CA GLU A 25 18.02 -0.84 -15.02
C GLU A 25 17.40 0.53 -14.70
N SER A 26 18.07 1.40 -13.96
CA SER A 26 17.53 2.68 -13.49
C SER A 26 16.88 3.53 -14.60
N LEU A 27 17.48 3.55 -15.78
CA LEU A 27 16.97 4.29 -16.94
C LEU A 27 15.75 3.64 -17.61
N ALA A 28 15.54 2.34 -17.40
CA ALA A 28 14.40 1.58 -17.93
C ALA A 28 13.21 1.55 -16.98
N LEU A 29 13.31 2.13 -15.79
CA LEU A 29 12.22 2.15 -14.83
C LEU A 29 11.05 3.00 -15.33
N THR A 30 9.86 2.44 -15.18
CA THR A 30 8.61 3.10 -15.60
C THR A 30 7.81 3.67 -14.44
N ASN A 31 7.93 3.09 -13.25
CA ASN A 31 7.15 3.47 -12.08
C ASN A 31 7.95 3.27 -10.79
N VAL A 32 7.62 4.07 -9.78
CA VAL A 32 8.11 3.92 -8.40
C VAL A 32 6.92 3.77 -7.47
N VAL A 33 7.02 2.82 -6.55
CA VAL A 33 6.03 2.61 -5.50
C VAL A 33 6.71 2.68 -4.13
N PHE A 34 6.24 3.55 -3.26
CA PHE A 34 6.65 3.59 -1.85
C PHE A 34 5.87 2.53 -1.09
N MET A 35 6.25 1.26 -1.30
CA MET A 35 5.60 0.07 -0.73
C MET A 35 6.62 -0.91 -0.11
N GLY A 36 7.79 -0.42 0.27
CA GLY A 36 8.84 -1.22 0.88
C GLY A 36 8.66 -1.39 2.38
N MET A 37 9.66 -1.03 3.16
CA MET A 37 9.66 -1.11 4.61
C MET A 37 9.31 0.25 5.23
N GLY A 38 8.51 0.24 6.31
CA GLY A 38 8.11 1.44 7.04
C GLY A 38 6.88 2.12 6.45
N GLU A 39 6.55 3.28 7.03
CA GLU A 39 5.44 4.13 6.62
C GLU A 39 6.00 5.40 5.96
N PRO A 40 5.76 5.63 4.67
CA PRO A 40 6.30 6.80 3.98
C PRO A 40 5.88 8.13 4.61
N LEU A 41 4.67 8.19 5.14
CA LEU A 41 4.15 9.43 5.75
C LEU A 41 4.75 9.71 7.15
N ASP A 42 5.45 8.76 7.78
CA ASP A 42 6.30 9.03 8.95
C ASP A 42 7.57 9.80 8.57
N ASN A 43 7.94 9.76 7.30
CA ASN A 43 9.11 10.44 6.72
C ASN A 43 8.69 11.50 5.68
N PHE A 44 7.58 12.16 5.93
CA PHE A 44 6.85 12.98 4.97
C PHE A 44 7.73 13.97 4.19
N GLU A 45 8.52 14.77 4.89
CA GLU A 45 9.32 15.83 4.25
C GLU A 45 10.39 15.27 3.30
N GLN A 46 10.98 14.11 3.61
CA GLN A 46 11.95 13.49 2.71
C GLN A 46 11.25 12.85 1.51
N VAL A 47 10.10 12.22 1.73
CA VAL A 47 9.28 11.64 0.65
C VAL A 47 8.80 12.74 -0.31
N MET A 48 8.36 13.88 0.20
CA MET A 48 7.96 15.02 -0.64
C MET A 48 9.13 15.57 -1.47
N LYS A 49 10.33 15.67 -0.90
CA LYS A 49 11.53 16.02 -1.65
C LYS A 49 11.80 15.03 -2.79
N VAL A 50 11.69 13.74 -2.53
CA VAL A 50 11.87 12.69 -3.55
C VAL A 50 10.82 12.80 -4.65
N ILE A 51 9.54 12.99 -4.30
CA ILE A 51 8.48 13.20 -5.28
C ILE A 51 8.83 14.44 -6.16
N GLY A 52 9.27 15.54 -5.55
CA GLY A 52 9.72 16.73 -6.26
C GLY A 52 10.86 16.42 -7.24
N ILE A 53 11.90 15.71 -6.82
CA ILE A 53 13.02 15.30 -7.68
C ILE A 53 12.52 14.41 -8.83
N MET A 54 11.64 13.47 -8.56
CA MET A 54 11.13 12.53 -9.58
C MET A 54 10.25 13.23 -10.62
N THR A 55 9.50 14.25 -10.23
CA THR A 55 8.50 14.87 -11.10
C THR A 55 8.94 16.20 -11.72
N SER A 56 9.99 16.82 -11.22
CA SER A 56 10.50 18.11 -11.73
C SER A 56 11.29 17.95 -13.03
N PRO A 57 11.22 18.95 -13.93
CA PRO A 57 12.00 18.96 -15.18
C PRO A 57 13.52 18.89 -14.99
N TRP A 58 14.02 19.38 -13.87
CA TRP A 58 15.44 19.34 -13.52
C TRP A 58 15.88 18.02 -12.86
N GLY A 59 14.91 17.14 -12.54
CA GLY A 59 15.15 15.80 -11.98
C GLY A 59 14.90 14.72 -13.02
N PHE A 60 14.05 13.74 -12.66
CA PHE A 60 13.71 12.63 -13.58
C PHE A 60 12.65 13.02 -14.63
N ALA A 61 11.99 14.14 -14.49
CA ALA A 61 10.89 14.61 -15.35
C ALA A 61 9.76 13.59 -15.54
N TRP A 62 9.51 12.76 -14.53
CA TRP A 62 8.45 11.76 -14.61
C TRP A 62 7.07 12.38 -14.39
N SER A 63 6.08 11.85 -15.09
CA SER A 63 4.70 12.15 -14.76
C SER A 63 4.39 11.70 -13.32
N PRO A 64 3.66 12.49 -12.51
CA PRO A 64 3.20 12.07 -11.19
C PRO A 64 2.47 10.72 -11.18
N LYS A 65 1.86 10.35 -12.31
CA LYS A 65 1.19 9.03 -12.50
C LYS A 65 2.15 7.83 -12.41
N ARG A 66 3.45 8.06 -12.47
CA ARG A 66 4.48 7.02 -12.31
C ARG A 66 4.88 6.81 -10.85
N VAL A 67 4.38 7.63 -9.95
CA VAL A 67 4.71 7.56 -8.52
C VAL A 67 3.46 7.18 -7.72
N THR A 68 3.58 6.16 -6.87
CA THR A 68 2.53 5.75 -5.93
C THR A 68 3.07 5.79 -4.51
N VAL A 69 2.36 6.47 -3.63
CA VAL A 69 2.66 6.46 -2.19
C VAL A 69 1.61 5.61 -1.48
N SER A 70 2.06 4.55 -0.80
CA SER A 70 1.20 3.71 0.03
C SER A 70 1.29 4.16 1.48
N SER A 71 0.15 4.19 2.18
CA SER A 71 0.08 4.60 3.57
C SER A 71 -0.93 3.78 4.37
N ILE A 72 -0.69 3.70 5.66
CA ILE A 72 -1.64 3.20 6.66
C ILE A 72 -2.73 4.23 6.99
N GLY A 73 -2.56 5.50 6.53
CA GLY A 73 -3.57 6.54 6.65
C GLY A 73 -3.29 7.61 7.70
N ARG A 74 -2.06 8.11 7.84
CA ARG A 74 -1.74 9.27 8.68
C ARG A 74 -2.47 10.51 8.16
N LEU A 75 -3.56 10.88 8.80
CA LEU A 75 -4.55 11.83 8.27
C LEU A 75 -3.95 13.19 7.88
N ARG A 76 -3.10 13.77 8.73
CA ARG A 76 -2.50 15.09 8.47
C ARG A 76 -1.58 15.06 7.25
N GLU A 77 -0.67 14.11 7.22
CA GLU A 77 0.31 13.95 6.15
C GLU A 77 -0.35 13.46 4.86
N LEU A 78 -1.37 12.60 4.97
CA LEU A 78 -2.18 12.14 3.83
C LEU A 78 -2.96 13.29 3.18
N LYS A 79 -3.53 14.18 3.99
CA LYS A 79 -4.17 15.40 3.51
C LYS A 79 -3.18 16.25 2.71
N ARG A 80 -2.01 16.55 3.29
CA ARG A 80 -0.96 17.31 2.61
C ARG A 80 -0.51 16.63 1.31
N LEU A 81 -0.28 15.31 1.31
CA LEU A 81 0.07 14.56 0.11
C LEU A 81 -0.99 14.74 -0.99
N ALA A 82 -2.27 14.68 -0.61
CA ALA A 82 -3.39 14.84 -1.53
C ALA A 82 -3.50 16.27 -2.08
N GLU A 83 -3.15 17.29 -1.31
CA GLU A 83 -3.23 18.70 -1.70
C GLU A 83 -1.99 19.17 -2.44
N GLU A 84 -0.80 18.73 -2.03
CA GLU A 84 0.47 19.23 -2.53
C GLU A 84 1.01 18.44 -3.75
N THR A 85 0.40 17.28 -4.09
CA THR A 85 0.89 16.44 -5.20
C THR A 85 -0.24 15.87 -6.05
N SER A 86 0.11 15.33 -7.22
CA SER A 86 -0.79 14.56 -8.10
C SER A 86 -0.37 13.09 -8.23
N VAL A 87 0.45 12.57 -7.33
CA VAL A 87 0.86 11.16 -7.32
C VAL A 87 -0.29 10.23 -6.97
N HIS A 88 -0.20 8.96 -7.33
CA HIS A 88 -1.17 7.95 -6.93
C HIS A 88 -1.07 7.67 -5.42
N ILE A 89 -2.22 7.43 -4.79
CA ILE A 89 -2.32 7.12 -3.37
C ILE A 89 -2.83 5.68 -3.23
N ALA A 90 -2.18 4.92 -2.36
CA ALA A 90 -2.62 3.58 -1.98
C ALA A 90 -2.83 3.53 -0.45
N ILE A 91 -3.95 2.95 -0.01
CA ILE A 91 -4.26 2.80 1.41
C ILE A 91 -4.27 1.33 1.78
N SER A 92 -3.48 0.98 2.78
CA SER A 92 -3.49 -0.36 3.39
C SER A 92 -4.71 -0.50 4.29
N VAL A 93 -5.72 -1.24 3.83
CA VAL A 93 -6.98 -1.45 4.55
C VAL A 93 -6.98 -2.77 5.31
N HIS A 94 -6.85 -3.88 4.61
CA HIS A 94 -6.77 -5.27 5.09
C HIS A 94 -7.98 -5.81 5.87
N SER A 95 -8.80 -4.96 6.49
CA SER A 95 -10.16 -5.26 6.95
C SER A 95 -10.99 -3.97 6.98
N PRO A 96 -12.26 -4.00 6.57
CA PRO A 96 -13.20 -2.88 6.71
C PRO A 96 -13.77 -2.75 8.13
N PHE A 97 -13.56 -3.75 8.99
CA PHE A 97 -14.06 -3.79 10.36
C PHE A 97 -13.00 -3.29 11.35
N HIS A 98 -13.40 -2.35 12.20
CA HIS A 98 -12.49 -1.69 13.16
C HIS A 98 -11.73 -2.69 14.04
N ASP A 99 -12.44 -3.59 14.71
CA ASP A 99 -11.84 -4.51 15.69
C ASP A 99 -10.88 -5.51 15.01
N GLU A 100 -11.27 -6.03 13.85
CA GLU A 100 -10.41 -6.92 13.06
C GLU A 100 -9.16 -6.18 12.54
N ARG A 101 -9.37 -4.97 11.98
CA ARG A 101 -8.25 -4.17 11.49
C ARG A 101 -7.30 -3.78 12.63
N GLN A 102 -7.82 -3.48 13.82
CA GLN A 102 -6.99 -3.19 14.98
C GLN A 102 -6.10 -4.36 15.40
N GLN A 103 -6.60 -5.60 15.27
CA GLN A 103 -5.80 -6.81 15.54
C GLN A 103 -4.71 -7.02 14.48
N LEU A 104 -5.03 -6.77 13.21
CA LEU A 104 -4.11 -6.90 12.08
C LEU A 104 -3.12 -5.73 12.01
N MET A 105 -3.61 -4.52 12.29
CA MET A 105 -2.91 -3.25 12.19
C MET A 105 -3.24 -2.37 13.41
N PRO A 106 -2.43 -2.41 14.47
CA PRO A 106 -2.68 -1.64 15.70
C PRO A 106 -2.81 -0.13 15.49
N VAL A 107 -2.32 0.39 14.37
CA VAL A 107 -2.44 1.80 13.96
C VAL A 107 -3.90 2.26 13.81
N GLU A 108 -4.85 1.34 13.65
CA GLU A 108 -6.30 1.64 13.59
C GLU A 108 -6.79 2.44 14.81
N LYS A 109 -6.15 2.25 15.98
CA LYS A 109 -6.45 3.04 17.19
C LYS A 109 -6.18 4.53 17.01
N ALA A 110 -5.16 4.88 16.25
CA ALA A 110 -4.75 6.27 16.03
C ALA A 110 -5.37 6.84 14.75
N PHE A 111 -5.51 6.02 13.72
CA PHE A 111 -6.00 6.42 12.40
C PHE A 111 -7.01 5.39 11.89
N SER A 112 -8.28 5.65 12.18
CA SER A 112 -9.39 4.80 11.74
C SER A 112 -9.47 4.80 10.22
N VAL A 113 -9.63 3.62 9.62
CA VAL A 113 -9.81 3.52 8.16
C VAL A 113 -11.06 4.26 7.67
N LYS A 114 -12.08 4.39 8.51
CA LYS A 114 -13.29 5.18 8.19
C LYS A 114 -12.96 6.67 8.03
N ASP A 115 -12.13 7.21 8.93
CA ASP A 115 -11.71 8.62 8.87
C ASP A 115 -10.80 8.86 7.67
N VAL A 116 -9.90 7.91 7.37
CA VAL A 116 -9.05 7.94 6.18
C VAL A 116 -9.89 7.99 4.91
N MET A 117 -10.88 7.12 4.77
CA MET A 117 -11.74 7.10 3.59
C MET A 117 -12.66 8.33 3.54
N SER A 118 -13.11 8.84 4.69
CA SER A 118 -13.87 10.09 4.78
C SER A 118 -13.06 11.29 4.29
N LEU A 119 -11.80 11.37 4.68
CA LEU A 119 -10.87 12.40 4.18
C LEU A 119 -10.73 12.30 2.66
N LEU A 120 -10.48 11.09 2.14
CA LEU A 120 -10.18 10.89 0.72
C LEU A 120 -11.40 11.10 -0.20
N ARG A 121 -12.63 11.01 0.30
CA ARG A 121 -13.83 11.36 -0.48
C ARG A 121 -13.88 12.82 -0.93
N ASN A 122 -13.11 13.70 -0.29
CA ASN A 122 -13.07 15.13 -0.65
C ASN A 122 -12.15 15.44 -1.83
N TYR A 123 -11.49 14.42 -2.42
CA TYR A 123 -10.54 14.59 -3.51
C TYR A 123 -10.96 13.81 -4.76
N ASP A 124 -10.67 14.38 -5.93
CA ASP A 124 -10.91 13.69 -7.20
C ASP A 124 -9.79 12.68 -7.52
N PHE A 125 -10.19 11.42 -7.67
CA PHE A 125 -9.35 10.32 -8.11
C PHE A 125 -9.80 9.69 -9.45
N ALA A 126 -10.76 10.31 -10.13
CA ALA A 126 -11.34 9.72 -11.34
C ALA A 126 -10.47 9.94 -12.58
N HIS A 127 -9.73 11.06 -12.66
CA HIS A 127 -9.10 11.50 -13.91
C HIS A 127 -7.58 11.32 -13.93
N GLN A 128 -6.84 12.10 -13.16
CA GLN A 128 -5.38 12.11 -13.24
C GLN A 128 -4.70 11.26 -12.16
N ARG A 129 -5.25 11.30 -10.97
CA ARG A 129 -4.78 10.57 -9.80
C ARG A 129 -5.58 9.28 -9.62
N ARG A 130 -4.94 8.24 -9.11
CA ARG A 130 -5.62 7.01 -8.71
C ARG A 130 -5.57 6.85 -7.19
N LEU A 131 -6.70 6.39 -6.65
CA LEU A 131 -6.76 5.84 -5.31
C LEU A 131 -6.85 4.31 -5.42
N SER A 132 -6.00 3.61 -4.69
CA SER A 132 -6.10 2.16 -4.55
C SER A 132 -6.20 1.76 -3.09
N VAL A 133 -6.91 0.69 -2.85
CA VAL A 133 -6.97 -0.02 -1.57
C VAL A 133 -6.14 -1.28 -1.70
N GLU A 134 -5.13 -1.41 -0.87
CA GLU A 134 -4.31 -2.61 -0.77
C GLU A 134 -4.92 -3.52 0.29
N TYR A 135 -5.25 -4.76 -0.09
CA TYR A 135 -5.98 -5.71 0.73
C TYR A 135 -5.30 -7.07 0.70
N ILE A 136 -4.50 -7.36 1.73
CA ILE A 136 -3.91 -8.69 1.91
C ILE A 136 -5.02 -9.64 2.39
N MET A 137 -5.16 -10.77 1.72
CA MET A 137 -6.16 -11.78 2.08
C MET A 137 -5.53 -12.90 2.90
N TRP A 138 -6.14 -13.20 4.05
CA TRP A 138 -5.79 -14.32 4.92
C TRP A 138 -6.94 -15.29 5.04
N ASN A 139 -6.63 -16.57 4.85
CA ASN A 139 -7.62 -17.63 4.88
C ASN A 139 -8.34 -17.69 6.24
N GLY A 140 -9.68 -17.59 6.20
CA GLY A 140 -10.56 -17.67 7.36
C GLY A 140 -10.50 -16.45 8.29
N VAL A 141 -9.94 -15.31 7.81
CA VAL A 141 -9.84 -14.06 8.59
C VAL A 141 -10.64 -12.95 7.94
N ASN A 142 -10.32 -12.62 6.69
CA ASN A 142 -10.88 -11.47 5.97
C ASN A 142 -11.26 -11.82 4.52
N ASP A 143 -11.62 -13.06 4.25
CA ASP A 143 -11.75 -13.65 2.92
C ASP A 143 -13.19 -14.07 2.54
N ASP A 144 -14.19 -13.63 3.30
CA ASP A 144 -15.60 -13.94 3.06
C ASP A 144 -16.37 -12.80 2.38
N ILE A 145 -17.60 -13.10 1.92
CA ILE A 145 -18.45 -12.14 1.21
C ILE A 145 -18.83 -10.95 2.07
N ARG A 146 -18.99 -11.12 3.39
CA ARG A 146 -19.29 -10.04 4.33
C ARG A 146 -18.20 -8.97 4.31
N HIS A 147 -16.93 -9.38 4.16
CA HIS A 147 -15.79 -8.46 4.02
C HIS A 147 -15.83 -7.72 2.68
N ALA A 148 -16.19 -8.39 1.58
CA ALA A 148 -16.31 -7.73 0.27
C ALA A 148 -17.40 -6.65 0.29
N GLU A 149 -18.58 -6.96 0.82
CA GLU A 149 -19.69 -6.03 0.96
C GLU A 149 -19.37 -4.84 1.87
N ALA A 150 -18.70 -5.10 3.00
CA ALA A 150 -18.29 -4.04 3.92
C ALA A 150 -17.17 -3.17 3.33
N LEU A 151 -16.28 -3.76 2.55
CA LEU A 151 -15.23 -3.03 1.83
C LEU A 151 -15.82 -2.12 0.76
N GLU A 152 -16.79 -2.61 -0.03
CA GLU A 152 -17.53 -1.77 -0.99
C GLU A 152 -18.17 -0.58 -0.29
N LYS A 153 -18.91 -0.82 0.81
CA LYS A 153 -19.54 0.26 1.60
C LYS A 153 -18.52 1.27 2.13
N LEU A 154 -17.35 0.79 2.57
CA LEU A 154 -16.28 1.64 3.10
C LEU A 154 -15.73 2.59 2.04
N ILE A 155 -15.52 2.11 0.79
CA ILE A 155 -14.91 2.88 -0.29
C ILE A 155 -15.93 3.62 -1.16
N ARG A 156 -17.21 3.41 -0.94
CA ARG A 156 -18.30 4.04 -1.70
C ARG A 156 -18.16 5.57 -1.69
N GLY A 157 -18.41 6.20 -2.84
CA GLY A 157 -18.21 7.63 -3.04
C GLY A 157 -16.77 8.05 -3.30
N THR A 158 -15.85 7.09 -3.42
CA THR A 158 -14.52 7.30 -3.99
C THR A 158 -14.41 6.57 -5.31
N SER A 159 -13.44 6.92 -6.15
CA SER A 159 -13.08 6.16 -7.35
C SER A 159 -11.98 5.12 -7.05
N ALA A 160 -11.97 4.58 -5.84
CA ALA A 160 -10.95 3.65 -5.39
C ALA A 160 -11.03 2.31 -6.13
N ARG A 161 -9.88 1.76 -6.48
CA ARG A 161 -9.71 0.39 -6.97
C ARG A 161 -9.21 -0.49 -5.84
N VAL A 162 -9.52 -1.78 -5.87
CA VAL A 162 -9.04 -2.73 -4.87
C VAL A 162 -7.97 -3.63 -5.49
N ASN A 163 -6.83 -3.71 -4.84
CA ASN A 163 -5.76 -4.65 -5.15
C ASN A 163 -5.73 -5.74 -4.08
N LEU A 164 -6.17 -6.94 -4.43
CA LEU A 164 -6.03 -8.11 -3.56
C LEU A 164 -4.59 -8.61 -3.63
N ILE A 165 -3.98 -8.78 -2.47
CA ILE A 165 -2.61 -9.23 -2.32
C ILE A 165 -2.63 -10.63 -1.69
N ARG A 166 -1.98 -11.58 -2.34
CA ARG A 166 -1.77 -12.90 -1.77
C ARG A 166 -0.80 -12.79 -0.59
N PHE A 167 -1.21 -13.32 0.57
CA PHE A 167 -0.33 -13.41 1.71
C PHE A 167 0.71 -14.52 1.50
N HIS A 168 1.97 -14.20 1.73
CA HIS A 168 3.04 -15.18 1.78
C HIS A 168 3.29 -15.60 3.21
N ALA A 169 3.25 -16.91 3.46
CA ALA A 169 3.48 -17.45 4.79
C ALA A 169 4.84 -17.01 5.35
N ILE A 170 4.80 -16.46 6.55
CA ILE A 170 5.99 -15.97 7.26
C ILE A 170 6.23 -16.91 8.44
N PRO A 171 7.47 -17.38 8.68
CA PRO A 171 7.79 -18.21 9.83
C PRO A 171 7.29 -17.59 11.14
N GLY A 172 6.59 -18.38 11.95
CA GLY A 172 6.03 -17.96 13.24
C GLY A 172 4.75 -17.11 13.16
N SER A 173 4.14 -16.95 11.98
CA SER A 173 2.82 -16.33 11.83
C SER A 173 1.72 -17.39 11.88
N PRO A 174 0.63 -17.19 12.66
CA PRO A 174 -0.53 -18.08 12.64
C PRO A 174 -1.40 -17.85 11.38
N LEU A 175 -1.17 -16.76 10.65
CA LEU A 175 -1.95 -16.40 9.46
C LEU A 175 -1.60 -17.32 8.28
N ARG A 176 -2.62 -17.68 7.51
CA ARG A 176 -2.51 -18.62 6.38
C ARG A 176 -2.83 -17.93 5.06
N THR A 177 -2.17 -18.38 4.00
CA THR A 177 -2.44 -17.92 2.64
C THR A 177 -3.88 -18.28 2.24
N CYS A 178 -4.59 -17.31 1.68
CA CYS A 178 -5.93 -17.52 1.14
C CYS A 178 -5.86 -18.38 -0.14
N PRO A 179 -6.72 -19.38 -0.32
CA PRO A 179 -6.80 -20.19 -1.52
C PRO A 179 -7.14 -19.33 -2.76
N PRO A 180 -6.60 -19.65 -3.95
CA PRO A 180 -6.81 -18.87 -5.17
C PRO A 180 -8.29 -18.73 -5.55
N GLU A 181 -9.08 -19.78 -5.37
CA GLU A 181 -10.52 -19.81 -5.65
C GLU A 181 -11.29 -18.80 -4.79
N LYS A 182 -10.95 -18.66 -3.50
CA LYS A 182 -11.54 -17.64 -2.63
C LYS A 182 -11.13 -16.23 -3.03
N MET A 183 -9.88 -16.03 -3.40
CA MET A 183 -9.42 -14.73 -3.91
C MET A 183 -10.17 -14.35 -5.19
N THR A 184 -10.41 -15.31 -6.06
CA THR A 184 -11.19 -15.13 -7.30
C THR A 184 -12.63 -14.75 -6.97
N ALA A 185 -13.29 -15.52 -6.11
CA ALA A 185 -14.67 -15.23 -5.70
C ALA A 185 -14.83 -13.85 -5.04
N PHE A 186 -13.88 -13.45 -4.17
CA PHE A 186 -13.88 -12.14 -3.54
C PHE A 186 -13.69 -11.00 -4.55
N ARG A 187 -12.77 -11.17 -5.52
CA ARG A 187 -12.58 -10.22 -6.63
C ARG A 187 -13.86 -10.07 -7.45
N ASP A 188 -14.47 -11.18 -7.82
CA ASP A 188 -15.65 -11.18 -8.69
C ASP A 188 -16.83 -10.54 -7.96
N ALA A 189 -17.05 -10.83 -6.67
CA ALA A 189 -18.06 -10.18 -5.86
C ALA A 189 -17.88 -8.64 -5.81
N LEU A 190 -16.65 -8.13 -5.66
CA LEU A 190 -16.38 -6.69 -5.71
C LEU A 190 -16.65 -6.10 -7.10
N ASN A 191 -16.25 -6.81 -8.17
CA ASN A 191 -16.50 -6.37 -9.54
C ASN A 191 -18.01 -6.32 -9.85
N ASP A 192 -18.78 -7.31 -9.40
CA ASP A 192 -20.25 -7.36 -9.54
C ASP A 192 -20.94 -6.20 -8.80
N MET A 193 -20.34 -5.73 -7.69
CA MET A 193 -20.77 -4.52 -6.98
C MET A 193 -20.27 -3.20 -7.61
N GLY A 194 -19.60 -3.27 -8.77
CA GLY A 194 -19.10 -2.10 -9.49
C GLY A 194 -17.76 -1.55 -9.00
N VAL A 195 -17.05 -2.29 -8.16
CA VAL A 195 -15.72 -1.91 -7.66
C VAL A 195 -14.65 -2.61 -8.50
N LEU A 196 -13.82 -1.85 -9.21
CA LEU A 196 -12.70 -2.44 -9.96
C LEU A 196 -11.71 -3.12 -9.00
N CYS A 197 -11.74 -4.44 -8.98
CA CYS A 197 -10.90 -5.28 -8.15
C CYS A 197 -9.96 -6.14 -8.99
N THR A 198 -8.69 -6.20 -8.60
CA THR A 198 -7.67 -7.03 -9.26
C THR A 198 -6.91 -7.86 -8.22
N ILE A 199 -6.50 -9.07 -8.61
CA ILE A 199 -5.55 -9.87 -7.83
C ILE A 199 -4.15 -9.49 -8.30
N ARG A 200 -3.37 -8.90 -7.39
CA ARG A 200 -2.00 -8.48 -7.68
C ARG A 200 -1.10 -9.69 -7.89
N ARG A 201 -0.39 -9.70 -9.01
CA ARG A 201 0.60 -10.73 -9.29
C ARG A 201 1.76 -10.60 -8.31
N SER A 202 2.05 -11.64 -7.57
CA SER A 202 3.26 -11.71 -6.75
C SER A 202 4.50 -11.75 -7.64
N ARG A 203 5.51 -10.96 -7.27
CA ARG A 203 6.83 -10.97 -7.91
C ARG A 203 7.89 -11.13 -6.83
N GLY A 204 8.99 -11.83 -7.15
CA GLY A 204 10.10 -12.02 -6.24
C GLY A 204 9.85 -13.07 -5.13
N GLU A 205 8.87 -13.98 -5.30
CA GLU A 205 8.68 -15.13 -4.40
C GLU A 205 9.90 -16.06 -4.44
N ASP A 206 10.41 -16.30 -5.62
CA ASP A 206 11.55 -17.15 -5.93
C ASP A 206 12.84 -16.71 -5.23
N ILE A 207 13.01 -15.40 -5.06
CA ILE A 207 14.17 -14.80 -4.36
C ILE A 207 13.85 -14.30 -2.95
N MET A 208 12.67 -14.66 -2.41
CA MET A 208 12.17 -14.21 -1.10
C MET A 208 12.11 -12.68 -0.95
N ALA A 209 11.82 -11.98 -2.05
CA ALA A 209 11.69 -10.52 -2.10
C ALA A 209 10.24 -10.05 -2.27
N ALA A 210 9.25 -10.93 -2.21
CA ALA A 210 7.84 -10.55 -2.20
C ALA A 210 7.48 -9.74 -0.94
N CYS A 211 6.35 -9.03 -1.01
CA CYS A 211 5.89 -8.15 0.09
C CYS A 211 5.92 -8.86 1.44
N GLY A 212 6.61 -8.27 2.41
CA GLY A 212 6.76 -8.79 3.78
C GLY A 212 7.87 -9.84 3.97
N MET A 213 8.50 -10.35 2.90
CA MET A 213 9.51 -11.39 3.00
C MET A 213 10.93 -10.85 3.26
N LEU A 214 11.26 -9.66 2.75
CA LEU A 214 12.60 -9.04 2.89
C LEU A 214 13.00 -8.79 4.34
N ALA A 215 12.05 -8.52 5.20
CA ALA A 215 12.29 -8.23 6.61
C ALA A 215 12.83 -9.41 7.43
N GLY A 216 12.87 -10.62 6.88
CA GLY A 216 13.32 -11.84 7.58
C GLY A 216 14.80 -12.18 7.44
N LYS A 217 15.53 -11.56 6.51
CA LYS A 217 16.91 -11.99 6.17
C LYS A 217 18.03 -11.45 7.07
N ASN A 218 17.81 -10.38 7.83
CA ASN A 218 18.88 -9.72 8.60
C ASN A 218 19.22 -10.36 9.96
N LYS A 219 18.76 -11.57 10.27
CA LYS A 219 19.11 -12.27 11.53
C LYS A 219 20.08 -13.45 11.39
N LYS A 220 20.75 -13.61 10.24
CA LYS A 220 21.80 -14.65 10.08
C LYS A 220 23.08 -14.07 9.50
N SER A 221 23.72 -13.18 10.23
CA SER A 221 25.16 -12.89 10.09
C SER A 221 25.64 -12.26 11.40
N LYS A 222 25.88 -13.11 12.37
CA LYS A 222 26.92 -12.98 13.42
C LYS A 222 27.32 -14.38 13.82
#